data_d7ea30cdc252a12a43d1c7a7a6e338e1
#
_entry.id   d7ea30cdc252a12a43d1c7a7a6e338e1
#
_cell.length_a   1.000
_cell.length_b   1.000
_cell.length_c   1.000
_cell.angle_alpha   90.00
_cell.angle_beta   90.00
_cell.angle_gamma   90.00
#
_symmetry.space_group_name_H-M   'P 1'
#
loop_
_entity.id
_entity.type
_entity.pdbx_description
1 polymer ?
#
loop_
_entity_poly.entity_id
_entity_poly.type
_entity_poly.pdbx_seq_one_letter_code
_entity_poly.pdbx_strand_id
1 'polypeptide(L)'
;MTARTRYFTIPSGCRYHRKDWRNSVFLQIVNLILDVATGLVGGACLMRLVMQWQRLPFQNPIGRFVFAVTDWLVMPLRRFLPALGRLDTSSLVAAWLMKLSHVTAMWILGGSQAAFLGILVASLFGVMHWLVSGLSVIILLYAILSWVQPNSGSMMLLSRLVEPWLAPIRNVLPQPGGIDLSPLVLLLILQIAGMLLAGLQHGGF
;
A
#
# COMPACT_ATOMS: atom_id res chain seq x y z
N MET A 1 30.80 -39.78 -52.44
CA MET A 1 30.75 -38.95 -51.21
C MET A 1 29.90 -37.73 -51.49
N THR A 2 28.61 -37.80 -51.21
CA THR A 2 27.66 -36.69 -51.44
C THR A 2 27.22 -36.14 -50.08
N ALA A 3 27.73 -34.93 -49.75
CA ALA A 3 27.38 -34.21 -48.53
C ALA A 3 25.94 -33.68 -48.66
N ARG A 4 25.03 -34.21 -47.86
CA ARG A 4 23.63 -33.78 -47.72
C ARG A 4 23.61 -32.55 -46.77
N THR A 5 23.57 -31.34 -47.32
CA THR A 5 23.31 -30.11 -46.58
C THR A 5 21.89 -30.16 -46.03
N ARG A 6 21.72 -30.34 -44.71
CA ARG A 6 20.44 -30.19 -44.00
C ARG A 6 20.12 -28.72 -43.92
N TYR A 7 19.19 -28.26 -44.70
CA TYR A 7 18.59 -26.94 -44.52
C TYR A 7 17.79 -26.98 -43.22
N PHE A 8 18.25 -26.18 -42.28
CA PHE A 8 17.54 -25.92 -40.99
C PHE A 8 16.31 -25.06 -41.33
N THR A 9 15.16 -25.70 -41.52
CA THR A 9 13.88 -25.02 -41.69
C THR A 9 13.48 -24.40 -40.37
N ILE A 10 13.62 -23.06 -40.26
CA ILE A 10 13.07 -22.27 -39.14
C ILE A 10 11.54 -22.44 -39.21
N PRO A 11 10.87 -22.93 -38.14
CA PRO A 11 9.44 -23.04 -38.14
C PRO A 11 8.84 -21.63 -38.22
N SER A 12 8.08 -21.38 -39.28
CA SER A 12 7.39 -20.10 -39.59
C SER A 12 6.21 -19.78 -38.65
N GLY A 13 6.30 -20.22 -37.37
CA GLY A 13 5.28 -20.07 -36.34
C GLY A 13 5.49 -18.98 -35.31
N CYS A 14 6.63 -18.29 -35.29
CA CYS A 14 6.85 -17.14 -34.38
C CYS A 14 6.37 -15.82 -34.97
N ARG A 15 5.13 -15.78 -35.41
CA ARG A 15 4.38 -14.52 -35.36
C ARG A 15 3.98 -14.28 -33.91
N TYR A 16 4.94 -13.90 -33.07
CA TYR A 16 4.65 -13.35 -31.75
C TYR A 16 3.73 -12.14 -31.95
N HIS A 17 2.50 -12.28 -31.51
CA HIS A 17 1.41 -11.36 -31.77
C HIS A 17 1.79 -9.96 -31.26
N ARG A 18 2.12 -9.06 -32.15
CA ARG A 18 2.37 -7.63 -31.87
C ARG A 18 1.16 -6.95 -31.21
N LYS A 19 0.00 -7.58 -31.19
CA LYS A 19 -1.20 -7.16 -30.46
C LYS A 19 -1.09 -7.43 -28.95
N ASP A 20 -0.46 -8.51 -28.51
CA ASP A 20 -0.49 -8.92 -27.10
C ASP A 20 0.40 -8.06 -26.22
N TRP A 21 1.59 -7.67 -26.69
CA TRP A 21 2.45 -6.78 -25.90
C TRP A 21 1.87 -5.37 -25.74
N ARG A 22 1.17 -4.85 -26.76
CA ARG A 22 0.54 -3.52 -26.70
C ARG A 22 -0.62 -3.51 -25.69
N ASN A 23 -1.41 -4.58 -25.66
CA ASN A 23 -2.49 -4.73 -24.68
C ASN A 23 -1.93 -4.93 -23.27
N SER A 24 -0.84 -5.68 -23.12
CA SER A 24 -0.20 -5.87 -21.81
C SER A 24 0.41 -4.57 -21.26
N VAL A 25 1.08 -3.77 -22.10
CA VAL A 25 1.61 -2.46 -21.70
C VAL A 25 0.49 -1.48 -21.37
N PHE A 26 -0.58 -1.45 -22.15
CA PHE A 26 -1.75 -0.63 -21.85
C PHE A 26 -2.37 -1.00 -20.50
N LEU A 27 -2.60 -2.27 -20.23
CA LEU A 27 -3.13 -2.74 -18.96
C LEU A 27 -2.20 -2.43 -17.78
N GLN A 28 -0.88 -2.51 -17.97
CA GLN A 28 0.09 -2.11 -16.95
C GLN A 28 0.01 -0.62 -16.62
N ILE A 29 -0.12 0.24 -17.64
CA ILE A 29 -0.26 1.68 -17.44
C ILE A 29 -1.57 1.99 -16.71
N VAL A 30 -2.68 1.39 -17.14
CA VAL A 30 -3.98 1.55 -16.48
C VAL A 30 -3.92 1.08 -15.03
N ASN A 31 -3.31 -0.09 -14.78
CA ASN A 31 -3.10 -0.60 -13.43
C ASN A 31 -2.30 0.38 -12.56
N LEU A 32 -1.21 0.92 -13.10
CA LEU A 32 -0.37 1.90 -12.37
C LEU A 32 -1.17 3.16 -12.01
N ILE A 33 -1.93 3.71 -12.96
CA ILE A 33 -2.75 4.92 -12.73
C ILE A 33 -3.83 4.64 -11.68
N LEU A 34 -4.53 3.50 -11.80
CA LEU A 34 -5.56 3.11 -10.84
C LEU A 34 -4.97 2.83 -9.45
N ASP A 35 -3.82 2.16 -9.37
CA ASP A 35 -3.18 1.86 -8.09
C ASP A 35 -2.71 3.15 -7.40
N VAL A 36 -2.12 4.10 -8.13
CA VAL A 36 -1.73 5.41 -7.59
C VAL A 36 -2.96 6.20 -7.13
N ALA A 37 -4.01 6.28 -7.95
CA ALA A 37 -5.21 7.05 -7.61
C ALA A 37 -5.95 6.45 -6.41
N THR A 38 -6.23 5.14 -6.44
CA THR A 38 -6.93 4.45 -5.33
C THR A 38 -6.05 4.33 -4.10
N GLY A 39 -4.73 4.15 -4.27
CA GLY A 39 -3.75 4.09 -3.20
C GLY A 39 -3.59 5.41 -2.47
N LEU A 40 -3.64 6.55 -3.17
CA LEU A 40 -3.61 7.87 -2.55
C LEU A 40 -4.83 8.08 -1.64
N VAL A 41 -6.02 7.82 -2.16
CA VAL A 41 -7.27 7.99 -1.39
C VAL A 41 -7.37 6.94 -0.28
N GLY A 42 -7.11 5.67 -0.59
CA GLY A 42 -7.14 4.58 0.39
C GLY A 42 -6.09 4.75 1.48
N GLY A 43 -4.86 5.13 1.12
CA GLY A 43 -3.79 5.45 2.05
C GLY A 43 -4.13 6.64 2.96
N ALA A 44 -4.75 7.70 2.41
CA ALA A 44 -5.24 8.82 3.19
C ALA A 44 -6.36 8.40 4.17
N CYS A 45 -7.27 7.49 3.77
CA CYS A 45 -8.27 6.91 4.67
C CYS A 45 -7.63 6.11 5.82
N LEU A 46 -6.58 5.31 5.52
CA LEU A 46 -5.85 4.57 6.54
C LEU A 46 -5.05 5.51 7.46
N MET A 47 -4.45 6.58 6.91
CA MET A 47 -3.79 7.61 7.71
C MET A 47 -4.77 8.29 8.67
N ARG A 48 -5.99 8.62 8.19
CA ARG A 48 -7.07 9.15 9.03
C ARG A 48 -7.43 8.20 10.17
N LEU A 49 -7.54 6.89 9.87
CA LEU A 49 -7.79 5.85 10.86
C LEU A 49 -6.70 5.83 11.95
N VAL A 50 -5.43 5.85 11.56
CA VAL A 50 -4.29 5.82 12.48
C VAL A 50 -4.23 7.09 13.33
N MET A 51 -4.40 8.28 12.71
CA MET A 51 -4.43 9.55 13.45
C MET A 51 -5.57 9.60 14.47
N GLN A 52 -6.73 9.10 14.12
CA GLN A 52 -7.89 9.04 15.03
C GLN A 52 -7.66 8.05 16.16
N TRP A 53 -7.10 6.89 15.88
CA TRP A 53 -6.75 5.89 16.88
C TRP A 53 -5.77 6.44 17.93
N GLN A 54 -4.79 7.22 17.48
CA GLN A 54 -3.79 7.86 18.34
C GLN A 54 -4.25 9.21 18.94
N ARG A 55 -5.49 9.66 18.64
CA ARG A 55 -6.05 10.95 19.11
C ARG A 55 -5.16 12.15 18.74
N LEU A 56 -4.54 12.13 17.58
CA LEU A 56 -3.72 13.24 17.11
C LEU A 56 -4.60 14.42 16.68
N PRO A 57 -4.20 15.67 16.96
CA PRO A 57 -4.95 16.83 16.52
C PRO A 57 -4.90 16.94 14.99
N PHE A 58 -6.06 17.10 14.35
CA PHE A 58 -6.16 17.24 12.89
C PHE A 58 -5.92 18.66 12.38
N GLN A 59 -5.63 19.63 13.26
CA GLN A 59 -5.41 21.04 12.90
C GLN A 59 -4.06 21.29 12.22
N ASN A 60 -3.28 20.26 11.94
CA ASN A 60 -2.01 20.33 11.25
C ASN A 60 -2.18 20.22 9.72
N PRO A 61 -1.17 20.63 8.91
CA PRO A 61 -1.24 20.56 7.45
C PRO A 61 -1.53 19.16 6.90
N ILE A 62 -0.98 18.12 7.54
CA ILE A 62 -1.19 16.71 7.17
C ILE A 62 -2.65 16.32 7.40
N GLY A 63 -3.20 16.65 8.55
CA GLY A 63 -4.61 16.39 8.86
C GLY A 63 -5.57 17.05 7.88
N ARG A 64 -5.32 18.33 7.54
CA ARG A 64 -6.12 19.07 6.54
C ARG A 64 -6.10 18.39 5.18
N PHE A 65 -4.92 17.97 4.72
CA PHE A 65 -4.79 17.26 3.45
C PHE A 65 -5.54 15.92 3.47
N VAL A 66 -5.38 15.14 4.56
CA VAL A 66 -6.09 13.86 4.73
C VAL A 66 -7.59 14.08 4.69
N PHE A 67 -8.14 15.08 5.38
CA PHE A 67 -9.57 15.39 5.31
C PHE A 67 -10.02 15.81 3.91
N ALA A 68 -9.28 16.73 3.26
CA ALA A 68 -9.62 17.21 1.93
C ALA A 68 -9.74 16.07 0.90
N VAL A 69 -8.85 15.07 1.00
CA VAL A 69 -8.83 13.93 0.08
C VAL A 69 -9.89 12.87 0.44
N THR A 70 -10.27 12.72 1.71
CA THR A 70 -11.11 11.61 2.19
C THR A 70 -12.55 11.97 2.51
N ASP A 71 -12.87 13.22 2.80
CA ASP A 71 -14.19 13.62 3.31
C ASP A 71 -15.32 13.29 2.35
N TRP A 72 -15.11 13.46 1.04
CA TRP A 72 -16.12 13.15 0.02
C TRP A 72 -16.57 11.67 0.05
N LEU A 73 -15.69 10.76 0.48
CA LEU A 73 -15.94 9.33 0.55
C LEU A 73 -16.36 8.90 1.98
N VAL A 74 -15.67 9.40 2.99
CA VAL A 74 -15.88 8.97 4.39
C VAL A 74 -17.13 9.60 5.00
N MET A 75 -17.49 10.86 4.65
CA MET A 75 -18.69 11.50 5.18
C MET A 75 -20.00 10.75 4.87
N PRO A 76 -20.26 10.33 3.60
CA PRO A 76 -21.47 9.54 3.33
C PRO A 76 -21.45 8.18 4.04
N LEU A 77 -20.28 7.52 4.12
CA LEU A 77 -20.16 6.22 4.81
C LEU A 77 -20.41 6.37 6.31
N ARG A 78 -20.04 7.48 6.92
CA ARG A 78 -20.22 7.73 8.36
C ARG A 78 -21.69 7.84 8.77
N ARG A 79 -22.60 8.10 7.82
CA ARG A 79 -24.05 8.08 8.07
C ARG A 79 -24.58 6.66 8.28
N PHE A 80 -23.95 5.67 7.64
CA PHE A 80 -24.35 4.26 7.71
C PHE A 80 -23.52 3.45 8.71
N LEU A 81 -22.27 3.84 8.91
CA LEU A 81 -21.28 3.14 9.74
C LEU A 81 -20.74 4.10 10.80
N PRO A 82 -21.39 4.18 11.97
CA PRO A 82 -20.89 4.99 13.08
C PRO A 82 -19.54 4.45 13.58
N ALA A 83 -18.67 5.34 14.07
CA ALA A 83 -17.40 4.95 14.64
C ALA A 83 -17.58 4.04 15.85
N LEU A 84 -16.92 2.89 15.88
CA LEU A 84 -16.89 1.95 16.99
C LEU A 84 -15.78 2.34 17.97
N GLY A 85 -16.11 3.19 18.93
CA GLY A 85 -15.18 3.63 19.96
C GLY A 85 -14.01 4.44 19.40
N ARG A 86 -12.79 3.86 19.39
CA ARG A 86 -11.56 4.52 18.90
C ARG A 86 -11.29 4.30 17.41
N LEU A 87 -11.95 3.32 16.81
CA LEU A 87 -11.72 2.96 15.41
C LEU A 87 -12.75 3.66 14.52
N ASP A 88 -12.27 4.39 13.54
CA ASP A 88 -13.10 4.96 12.48
C ASP A 88 -13.39 3.88 11.43
N THR A 89 -14.44 3.09 11.70
CA THR A 89 -14.88 2.02 10.79
C THR A 89 -15.22 2.54 9.41
N SER A 90 -15.72 3.76 9.30
CA SER A 90 -16.02 4.42 8.03
C SER A 90 -14.77 4.61 7.18
N SER A 91 -13.65 5.04 7.79
CA SER A 91 -12.37 5.21 7.08
C SER A 91 -11.76 3.87 6.66
N LEU A 92 -11.90 2.82 7.49
CA LEU A 92 -11.43 1.47 7.14
C LEU A 92 -12.23 0.89 5.96
N VAL A 93 -13.55 1.01 6.01
CA VAL A 93 -14.44 0.54 4.93
C VAL A 93 -14.21 1.35 3.66
N ALA A 94 -13.97 2.67 3.77
CA ALA A 94 -13.62 3.52 2.62
C ALA A 94 -12.32 3.05 1.94
N ALA A 95 -11.28 2.76 2.72
CA ALA A 95 -10.02 2.23 2.18
C ALA A 95 -10.23 0.87 1.49
N TRP A 96 -11.03 -0.01 2.11
CA TRP A 96 -11.37 -1.30 1.52
C TRP A 96 -12.17 -1.17 0.21
N LEU A 97 -13.17 -0.28 0.15
CA LEU A 97 -13.93 -0.01 -1.07
C LEU A 97 -13.03 0.54 -2.19
N MET A 98 -12.06 1.39 -1.87
CA MET A 98 -11.06 1.86 -2.85
C MET A 98 -10.23 0.70 -3.39
N LYS A 99 -9.74 -0.21 -2.55
CA LYS A 99 -8.98 -1.37 -3.01
C LYS A 99 -9.85 -2.37 -3.76
N LEU A 100 -11.07 -2.58 -3.31
CA LEU A 100 -12.05 -3.43 -3.99
C LEU A 100 -12.36 -2.90 -5.40
N SER A 101 -12.57 -1.58 -5.56
CA SER A 101 -12.82 -0.97 -6.87
C SER A 101 -11.62 -1.15 -7.81
N HIS A 102 -10.39 -1.01 -7.31
CA HIS A 102 -9.17 -1.25 -8.09
C HIS A 102 -9.08 -2.70 -8.56
N VAL A 103 -9.22 -3.67 -7.63
CA VAL A 103 -9.14 -5.11 -7.96
C VAL A 103 -10.25 -5.50 -8.95
N THR A 104 -11.46 -5.01 -8.74
CA THR A 104 -12.61 -5.27 -9.63
C THR A 104 -12.39 -4.68 -11.02
N ALA A 105 -11.89 -3.44 -11.11
CA ALA A 105 -11.58 -2.81 -12.39
C ALA A 105 -10.53 -3.61 -13.18
N MET A 106 -9.47 -4.05 -12.51
CA MET A 106 -8.43 -4.88 -13.12
C MET A 106 -8.93 -6.27 -13.51
N TRP A 107 -9.84 -6.84 -12.73
CA TRP A 107 -10.50 -8.10 -13.08
C TRP A 107 -11.34 -7.99 -14.37
N ILE A 108 -12.13 -6.93 -14.51
CA ILE A 108 -12.95 -6.68 -15.70
C ILE A 108 -12.06 -6.42 -16.93
N LEU A 109 -11.03 -5.57 -16.80
CA LEU A 109 -10.14 -5.20 -17.90
C LEU A 109 -9.20 -6.35 -18.31
N GLY A 110 -8.75 -7.15 -17.35
CA GLY A 110 -7.85 -8.28 -17.58
C GLY A 110 -8.52 -9.54 -18.09
N GLY A 111 -9.86 -9.59 -18.11
CA GLY A 111 -10.63 -10.78 -18.56
C GLY A 111 -10.36 -12.04 -17.73
N SER A 112 -9.87 -11.89 -16.50
CA SER A 112 -9.57 -13.02 -15.64
C SER A 112 -10.86 -13.65 -15.10
N GLN A 113 -10.88 -15.00 -15.00
CA GLN A 113 -12.02 -15.76 -14.50
C GLN A 113 -11.97 -16.01 -12.99
N ALA A 114 -11.50 -15.01 -12.21
CA ALA A 114 -11.44 -15.15 -10.77
C ALA A 114 -12.84 -15.23 -10.15
N ALA A 115 -13.02 -16.12 -9.19
CA ALA A 115 -14.26 -16.20 -8.44
C ALA A 115 -14.47 -14.90 -7.60
N PHE A 116 -15.71 -14.49 -7.43
CA PHE A 116 -16.06 -13.29 -6.63
C PHE A 116 -15.41 -13.29 -5.23
N LEU A 117 -15.34 -14.47 -4.59
CA LEU A 117 -14.66 -14.63 -3.31
C LEU A 117 -13.17 -14.27 -3.39
N GLY A 118 -12.49 -14.63 -4.49
CA GLY A 118 -11.09 -14.27 -4.72
C GLY A 118 -10.87 -12.76 -4.79
N ILE A 119 -11.78 -12.00 -5.40
CA ILE A 119 -11.74 -10.53 -5.46
C ILE A 119 -11.85 -9.93 -4.05
N LEU A 120 -12.77 -10.43 -3.23
CA LEU A 120 -12.96 -9.97 -1.86
C LEU A 120 -11.70 -10.24 -1.01
N VAL A 121 -11.16 -11.45 -1.08
CA VAL A 121 -9.95 -11.82 -0.35
C VAL A 121 -8.75 -11.00 -0.81
N ALA A 122 -8.54 -10.88 -2.12
CA ALA A 122 -7.46 -10.08 -2.69
C ALA A 122 -7.54 -8.59 -2.27
N SER A 123 -8.74 -8.03 -2.19
CA SER A 123 -8.94 -6.65 -1.73
C SER A 123 -8.60 -6.47 -0.25
N LEU A 124 -8.91 -7.43 0.62
CA LEU A 124 -8.54 -7.40 2.04
C LEU A 124 -7.02 -7.48 2.23
N PHE A 125 -6.35 -8.41 1.54
CA PHE A 125 -4.87 -8.46 1.55
C PHE A 125 -4.26 -7.18 1.01
N GLY A 126 -4.87 -6.57 -0.02
CA GLY A 126 -4.44 -5.30 -0.58
C GLY A 126 -4.51 -4.14 0.42
N VAL A 127 -5.54 -4.06 1.27
CA VAL A 127 -5.64 -3.06 2.35
C VAL A 127 -4.56 -3.30 3.40
N MET A 128 -4.31 -4.55 3.78
CA MET A 128 -3.21 -4.88 4.71
C MET A 128 -1.85 -4.46 4.13
N HIS A 129 -1.63 -4.71 2.85
CA HIS A 129 -0.42 -4.25 2.16
C HIS A 129 -0.29 -2.72 2.16
N TRP A 130 -1.36 -1.98 1.92
CA TRP A 130 -1.36 -0.50 2.01
C TRP A 130 -1.05 -0.01 3.42
N LEU A 131 -1.56 -0.68 4.47
CA LEU A 131 -1.21 -0.36 5.86
C LEU A 131 0.29 -0.52 6.13
N VAL A 132 0.86 -1.66 5.75
CA VAL A 132 2.28 -1.94 5.93
C VAL A 132 3.14 -0.96 5.14
N SER A 133 2.81 -0.71 3.87
CA SER A 133 3.52 0.23 3.00
C SER A 133 3.40 1.67 3.51
N GLY A 134 2.22 2.10 3.89
CA GLY A 134 1.98 3.45 4.43
C GLY A 134 2.75 3.68 5.73
N LEU A 135 2.73 2.71 6.65
CA LEU A 135 3.51 2.79 7.87
C LEU A 135 5.03 2.83 7.58
N SER A 136 5.51 2.04 6.61
CA SER A 136 6.91 2.06 6.18
C SER A 136 7.33 3.44 5.64
N VAL A 137 6.49 4.08 4.83
CA VAL A 137 6.75 5.44 4.32
C VAL A 137 6.81 6.45 5.46
N ILE A 138 5.88 6.39 6.43
CA ILE A 138 5.86 7.30 7.57
C ILE A 138 7.12 7.15 8.44
N ILE A 139 7.54 5.91 8.70
CA ILE A 139 8.76 5.61 9.46
C ILE A 139 10.01 6.08 8.72
N LEU A 140 10.05 5.89 7.39
CA LEU A 140 11.15 6.38 6.56
C LEU A 140 11.25 7.90 6.61
N LEU A 141 10.12 8.61 6.48
CA LEU A 141 10.08 10.07 6.60
C LEU A 141 10.50 10.52 7.99
N TYR A 142 10.05 9.83 9.05
CA TYR A 142 10.50 10.08 10.42
C TYR A 142 12.01 9.94 10.54
N ALA A 143 12.61 8.85 10.04
CA ALA A 143 14.05 8.62 10.10
C ALA A 143 14.83 9.72 9.39
N ILE A 144 14.40 10.13 8.19
CA ILE A 144 15.04 11.20 7.41
C ILE A 144 14.93 12.54 8.16
N LEU A 145 13.73 12.91 8.62
CA LEU A 145 13.54 14.18 9.34
C LEU A 145 14.28 14.22 10.68
N SER A 146 14.42 13.10 11.35
CA SER A 146 15.19 12.97 12.59
C SER A 146 16.65 13.38 12.39
N TRP A 147 17.20 13.15 11.20
CA TRP A 147 18.59 13.52 10.87
C TRP A 147 18.71 14.95 10.31
N VAL A 148 17.74 15.38 9.49
CA VAL A 148 17.81 16.65 8.77
C VAL A 148 17.27 17.82 9.58
N GLN A 149 16.13 17.61 10.28
CA GLN A 149 15.42 18.68 11.01
C GLN A 149 14.80 18.14 12.31
N PRO A 150 15.59 17.81 13.33
CA PRO A 150 15.09 17.17 14.55
C PRO A 150 14.13 18.07 15.38
N ASN A 151 14.20 19.39 15.21
CA ASN A 151 13.40 20.37 15.98
C ASN A 151 12.21 20.94 15.18
N SER A 152 11.82 20.34 14.06
CA SER A 152 10.68 20.84 13.27
C SER A 152 9.34 20.42 13.86
N GLY A 153 8.29 21.25 13.66
CA GLY A 153 6.92 20.89 14.05
C GLY A 153 6.41 19.62 13.32
N SER A 154 6.88 19.38 12.10
CA SER A 154 6.59 18.15 11.34
C SER A 154 7.21 16.91 12.01
N MET A 155 8.42 17.05 12.55
CA MET A 155 9.09 15.98 13.30
C MET A 155 8.29 15.60 14.55
N MET A 156 7.77 16.58 15.28
CA MET A 156 6.95 16.35 16.49
C MET A 156 5.67 15.57 16.15
N LEU A 157 5.04 15.83 15.01
CA LEU A 157 3.86 15.11 14.56
C LEU A 157 4.20 13.66 14.16
N LEU A 158 5.26 13.50 13.37
CA LEU A 158 5.71 12.16 12.94
C LEU A 158 6.18 11.33 14.12
N SER A 159 6.91 11.91 15.09
CA SER A 159 7.33 11.19 16.29
C SER A 159 6.13 10.64 17.07
N ARG A 160 5.09 11.44 17.29
CA ARG A 160 3.87 10.99 17.95
C ARG A 160 3.15 9.87 17.17
N LEU A 161 3.17 9.96 15.84
CA LEU A 161 2.52 8.97 14.97
C LEU A 161 3.25 7.63 14.99
N VAL A 162 4.57 7.64 15.07
CA VAL A 162 5.43 6.45 14.99
C VAL A 162 5.77 5.87 16.36
N GLU A 163 5.67 6.67 17.42
CA GLU A 163 6.04 6.28 18.80
C GLU A 163 5.43 4.96 19.28
N PRO A 164 4.12 4.66 19.07
CA PRO A 164 3.54 3.41 19.53
C PRO A 164 4.20 2.17 18.95
N TRP A 165 4.77 2.29 17.75
CA TRP A 165 5.44 1.23 17.03
C TRP A 165 6.94 1.15 17.33
N LEU A 166 7.57 2.31 17.61
CA LEU A 166 8.99 2.39 17.93
C LEU A 166 9.30 2.09 19.40
N ALA A 167 8.42 2.47 20.32
CA ALA A 167 8.63 2.31 21.75
C ALA A 167 9.03 0.86 22.16
N PRO A 168 8.34 -0.19 21.72
CA PRO A 168 8.71 -1.56 22.09
C PRO A 168 10.10 -1.95 21.56
N ILE A 169 10.50 -1.44 20.39
CA ILE A 169 11.79 -1.74 19.77
C ILE A 169 12.91 -0.98 20.48
N ARG A 170 12.70 0.31 20.84
CA ARG A 170 13.65 1.12 21.59
C ARG A 170 14.00 0.53 22.96
N ASN A 171 13.02 -0.11 23.60
CA ASN A 171 13.24 -0.73 24.91
C ASN A 171 14.18 -1.95 24.83
N VAL A 172 14.32 -2.56 23.67
CA VAL A 172 15.15 -3.75 23.45
C VAL A 172 16.50 -3.40 22.81
N LEU A 173 16.54 -2.36 21.97
CA LEU A 173 17.77 -1.98 21.28
C LEU A 173 18.60 -0.98 22.10
N PRO A 174 19.90 -1.27 22.33
CA PRO A 174 20.83 -0.28 22.83
C PRO A 174 21.03 0.83 21.76
N GLN A 175 21.17 2.07 22.20
CA GLN A 175 21.45 3.22 21.32
C GLN A 175 22.97 3.51 21.29
N PRO A 176 23.76 2.88 20.43
CA PRO A 176 25.18 3.13 20.35
C PRO A 176 25.42 4.53 19.75
N GLY A 177 26.15 5.37 20.49
CA GLY A 177 26.53 6.70 20.01
C GLY A 177 25.40 7.74 19.88
N GLY A 178 24.22 7.50 20.48
CA GLY A 178 23.10 8.44 20.43
C GLY A 178 22.28 8.39 19.12
N ILE A 179 22.57 7.46 18.22
CA ILE A 179 21.81 7.25 16.99
C ILE A 179 20.71 6.23 17.26
N ASP A 180 19.45 6.61 16.96
CA ASP A 180 18.30 5.70 17.07
C ASP A 180 18.21 4.77 15.85
N LEU A 181 18.57 3.49 16.05
CA LEU A 181 18.47 2.47 15.01
C LEU A 181 17.09 1.79 14.97
N SER A 182 16.19 2.12 15.89
CA SER A 182 14.86 1.51 15.98
C SER A 182 14.03 1.67 14.70
N PRO A 183 14.06 2.81 13.98
CA PRO A 183 13.34 2.95 12.71
C PRO A 183 13.81 1.97 11.64
N LEU A 184 15.12 1.67 11.57
CA LEU A 184 15.68 0.72 10.60
C LEU A 184 15.20 -0.71 10.89
N VAL A 185 15.22 -1.11 12.17
CA VAL A 185 14.73 -2.43 12.57
C VAL A 185 13.23 -2.57 12.29
N LEU A 186 12.45 -1.54 12.59
CA LEU A 186 11.02 -1.54 12.31
C LEU A 186 10.73 -1.61 10.80
N LEU A 187 11.48 -0.88 9.98
CA LEU A 187 11.39 -0.97 8.51
C LEU A 187 11.68 -2.38 8.02
N LEU A 188 12.71 -3.05 8.57
CA LEU A 188 13.03 -4.43 8.21
C LEU A 188 11.87 -5.38 8.56
N ILE A 189 11.30 -5.24 9.74
CA ILE A 189 10.13 -6.03 10.17
C ILE A 189 8.94 -5.83 9.23
N LEU A 190 8.65 -4.58 8.86
CA LEU A 190 7.57 -4.25 7.94
C LEU A 190 7.83 -4.78 6.52
N GLN A 191 9.07 -4.77 6.05
CA GLN A 191 9.45 -5.39 4.76
C GLN A 191 9.19 -6.89 4.77
N ILE A 192 9.59 -7.58 5.85
CA ILE A 192 9.32 -9.02 6.00
C ILE A 192 7.81 -9.27 6.05
N ALA A 193 7.05 -8.47 6.81
CA ALA A 193 5.60 -8.59 6.86
C ALA A 193 4.95 -8.38 5.48
N GLY A 194 5.42 -7.41 4.71
CA GLY A 194 4.97 -7.17 3.33
C GLY A 194 5.25 -8.35 2.40
N MET A 195 6.44 -8.95 2.50
CA MET A 195 6.80 -10.15 1.73
C MET A 195 5.93 -11.36 2.09
N LEU A 196 5.65 -11.56 3.38
CA LEU A 196 4.77 -12.64 3.85
C LEU A 196 3.34 -12.44 3.35
N LEU A 197 2.79 -11.22 3.42
CA LEU A 197 1.46 -10.90 2.90
C LEU A 197 1.38 -11.17 1.39
N ALA A 198 2.39 -10.76 0.62
CA ALA A 198 2.45 -11.03 -0.81
C ALA A 198 2.53 -12.54 -1.10
N GLY A 199 3.33 -13.29 -0.34
CA GLY A 199 3.44 -14.75 -0.46
C GLY A 199 2.13 -15.47 -0.19
N LEU A 200 1.41 -15.07 0.86
CA LEU A 200 0.09 -15.63 1.19
C LEU A 200 -0.96 -15.33 0.11
N GLN A 201 -0.91 -14.14 -0.48
CA GLN A 201 -1.83 -13.76 -1.57
C GLN A 201 -1.60 -14.59 -2.85
N HIS A 202 -0.35 -14.94 -3.17
CA HIS A 202 -0.01 -15.68 -4.40
C HIS A 202 0.00 -17.20 -4.21
N GLY A 203 0.19 -17.69 -2.99
CA GLY A 203 0.26 -19.13 -2.67
C GLY A 203 -1.06 -19.76 -2.23
N GLY A 204 -2.10 -18.98 -2.02
CA GLY A 204 -3.38 -19.43 -1.48
C GLY A 204 -4.52 -19.58 -2.49
N PHE A 205 -4.30 -19.23 -3.79
CA PHE A 205 -5.35 -19.29 -4.82
C PHE A 205 -4.81 -19.71 -6.15
#